data_ca6bebfbca6cbbede5d4226f067bab33
#
_entry.id   ca6bebfbca6cbbede5d4226f067bab33
#
_cell.length_a   1.000
_cell.length_b   1.000
_cell.length_c   1.000
_cell.angle_alpha   90.00
_cell.angle_beta   90.00
_cell.angle_gamma   90.00
#
_symmetry.space_group_name_H-M   'P 1'
#
loop_
_entity.id
_entity.type
_entity.pdbx_description
1 polymer ?
#
loop_
_entity_poly.entity_id
_entity_poly.type
_entity_poly.pdbx_seq_one_letter_code
_entity_poly.pdbx_strand_id
1 'polypeptide(L)'
;MGLPNNCYTINSFVGEVQTKIKKIPSKTYVNIKIKTSVKDTFYTATPAVFQISIHNPRVLVNPFKKGISVKPCFNYYLYPSKVVNILMSAPYDTNCTDYFEEWVARGGVGPLSQTQCREECLLNATLEDSHCVDPFYIAYPNTAPICNQPVYGNKYFKKCLHLCSRACYREDILIDVEEHASLLARENKDEADECISVLTIAFSRMEVKTFRYSAKYQGIEMFGNIGGILGVWLGISLMAITDVFETCYVVFRHFRKRIHRKKIKKELIKAEKLFQDCYHCDSKGNFTLKIY
;
A
#
# COMPACT_ATOMS: atom_id res chain seq x y z
N MET A 1 -12.39 -32.06 -9.63
CA MET A 1 -13.28 -31.81 -8.48
C MET A 1 -12.39 -31.46 -7.29
N GLY A 2 -12.42 -30.20 -6.83
CA GLY A 2 -11.78 -29.83 -5.57
C GLY A 2 -12.62 -30.36 -4.42
N LEU A 3 -12.08 -31.29 -3.64
CA LEU A 3 -12.74 -31.73 -2.43
C LEU A 3 -12.77 -30.55 -1.43
N PRO A 4 -13.87 -30.35 -0.70
CA PRO A 4 -13.92 -29.36 0.35
C PRO A 4 -12.86 -29.70 1.41
N ASN A 5 -11.88 -28.81 1.56
CA ASN A 5 -10.84 -28.95 2.58
C ASN A 5 -11.29 -28.22 3.84
N ASN A 6 -11.23 -28.88 4.98
CA ASN A 6 -11.44 -28.21 6.25
C ASN A 6 -10.19 -27.42 6.63
N CYS A 7 -10.36 -26.14 6.91
CA CYS A 7 -9.31 -25.26 7.39
C CYS A 7 -9.55 -24.93 8.86
N TYR A 8 -8.51 -25.06 9.67
CA TYR A 8 -8.53 -24.71 11.08
C TYR A 8 -7.56 -23.57 11.33
N THR A 9 -7.96 -22.58 12.12
CA THR A 9 -7.10 -21.47 12.51
C THR A 9 -6.92 -21.46 14.02
N ILE A 10 -5.71 -21.15 14.47
CA ILE A 10 -5.34 -21.01 15.88
C ILE A 10 -4.92 -19.55 16.11
N ASN A 11 -5.40 -18.94 17.18
CA ASN A 11 -5.13 -17.53 17.53
C ASN A 11 -5.54 -16.53 16.42
N SER A 12 -6.70 -16.72 15.83
CA SER A 12 -7.26 -15.81 14.84
C SER A 12 -8.01 -14.65 15.52
N PHE A 13 -7.73 -13.42 15.08
CA PHE A 13 -8.37 -12.18 15.51
C PHE A 13 -8.95 -11.43 14.30
N VAL A 14 -9.48 -12.17 13.35
CA VAL A 14 -10.08 -11.59 12.14
C VAL A 14 -11.32 -10.76 12.53
N GLY A 15 -11.36 -9.49 12.08
CA GLY A 15 -12.44 -8.56 12.43
C GLY A 15 -12.29 -7.84 13.78
N GLU A 16 -11.31 -8.22 14.60
CA GLU A 16 -11.10 -7.62 15.91
C GLU A 16 -10.07 -6.48 15.86
N VAL A 17 -10.53 -5.23 15.97
CA VAL A 17 -9.68 -4.04 15.94
C VAL A 17 -8.89 -3.86 17.24
N GLN A 18 -9.53 -4.10 18.39
CA GLN A 18 -9.00 -3.72 19.71
C GLN A 18 -8.25 -4.83 20.47
N THR A 19 -8.12 -6.03 19.90
CA THR A 19 -7.48 -7.14 20.59
C THR A 19 -5.99 -6.89 20.80
N LYS A 20 -5.56 -6.92 22.07
CA LYS A 20 -4.14 -6.83 22.42
C LYS A 20 -3.46 -8.16 22.18
N ILE A 21 -2.46 -8.16 21.31
CA ILE A 21 -1.62 -9.34 21.06
C ILE A 21 -0.80 -9.62 22.33
N LYS A 22 -0.92 -10.84 22.85
CA LYS A 22 -0.17 -11.30 24.02
C LYS A 22 1.29 -11.51 23.63
N LYS A 23 2.21 -10.91 24.38
CA LYS A 23 3.65 -11.18 24.22
C LYS A 23 3.97 -12.56 24.77
N ILE A 24 4.69 -13.34 24.01
CA ILE A 24 5.15 -14.68 24.38
C ILE A 24 6.65 -14.60 24.71
N PRO A 25 7.16 -15.34 25.72
CA PRO A 25 8.58 -15.42 26.00
C PRO A 25 9.38 -15.94 24.82
N SER A 26 10.62 -15.47 24.67
CA SER A 26 11.48 -15.78 23.52
C SER A 26 11.83 -17.27 23.35
N LYS A 27 11.80 -18.03 24.43
CA LYS A 27 12.08 -19.47 24.44
C LYS A 27 10.84 -20.35 24.27
N THR A 28 9.69 -19.75 23.90
CA THR A 28 8.45 -20.52 23.71
C THR A 28 8.49 -21.23 22.37
N TYR A 29 8.11 -22.47 22.38
CA TYR A 29 7.85 -23.25 21.18
C TYR A 29 6.42 -23.80 21.20
N VAL A 30 5.86 -24.06 20.03
CA VAL A 30 4.53 -24.62 19.85
C VAL A 30 4.67 -25.97 19.15
N ASN A 31 4.15 -27.03 19.78
CA ASN A 31 4.11 -28.36 19.17
C ASN A 31 2.69 -28.66 18.71
N ILE A 32 2.54 -29.01 17.45
CA ILE A 32 1.30 -29.48 16.85
C ILE A 32 1.52 -30.93 16.42
N LYS A 33 0.70 -31.83 16.95
CA LYS A 33 0.70 -33.23 16.54
C LYS A 33 -0.45 -33.46 15.58
N ILE A 34 -0.14 -33.98 14.40
CA ILE A 34 -1.12 -34.36 13.38
C ILE A 34 -1.12 -35.86 13.24
N LYS A 35 -2.25 -36.46 13.56
CA LYS A 35 -2.48 -37.92 13.40
C LYS A 35 -3.18 -38.12 12.06
N THR A 36 -2.62 -38.97 11.23
CA THR A 36 -3.16 -39.34 9.92
C THR A 36 -3.36 -40.82 9.86
N SER A 37 -4.47 -41.27 9.27
CA SER A 37 -4.71 -42.65 8.93
C SER A 37 -4.55 -42.83 7.42
N VAL A 38 -3.82 -43.87 7.02
CA VAL A 38 -3.66 -44.24 5.61
C VAL A 38 -5.01 -44.66 5.01
N LYS A 39 -5.92 -45.17 5.84
CA LYS A 39 -7.27 -45.61 5.43
C LYS A 39 -8.18 -44.42 5.04
N ASP A 40 -7.88 -43.21 5.55
CA ASP A 40 -8.68 -42.03 5.28
C ASP A 40 -8.26 -41.27 4.00
N THR A 41 -7.30 -41.83 3.24
CA THR A 41 -6.88 -41.26 1.97
C THR A 41 -7.82 -41.65 0.84
N PHE A 42 -8.53 -40.66 0.29
CA PHE A 42 -9.46 -40.87 -0.84
C PHE A 42 -8.76 -41.26 -2.16
N TYR A 43 -7.50 -40.91 -2.31
CA TYR A 43 -6.72 -41.17 -3.52
C TYR A 43 -5.41 -41.87 -3.17
N THR A 44 -5.30 -43.11 -3.56
CA THR A 44 -4.08 -43.93 -3.37
C THR A 44 -2.90 -43.45 -4.24
N ALA A 45 -3.17 -42.64 -5.29
CA ALA A 45 -2.16 -42.18 -6.22
C ALA A 45 -1.44 -40.87 -5.77
N THR A 46 -2.01 -40.14 -4.82
CA THR A 46 -1.40 -38.90 -4.31
C THR A 46 -1.23 -39.01 -2.80
N PRO A 47 -0.02 -38.78 -2.26
CA PRO A 47 0.17 -38.80 -0.81
C PRO A 47 -0.69 -37.71 -0.16
N ALA A 48 -1.30 -38.03 0.98
CA ALA A 48 -1.97 -37.05 1.81
C ALA A 48 -0.95 -35.94 2.19
N VAL A 49 -1.32 -34.70 2.01
CA VAL A 49 -0.45 -33.53 2.33
C VAL A 49 -1.27 -32.52 3.09
N PHE A 50 -0.76 -32.04 4.21
CA PHE A 50 -1.35 -30.94 4.95
C PHE A 50 -0.70 -29.65 4.52
N GLN A 51 -1.51 -28.61 4.31
CA GLN A 51 -1.02 -27.28 4.03
C GLN A 51 -1.09 -26.43 5.30
N ILE A 52 0.04 -25.91 5.73
CA ILE A 52 0.14 -25.10 6.96
C ILE A 52 0.70 -23.74 6.63
N SER A 53 0.05 -22.70 7.12
CA SER A 53 0.49 -21.33 6.98
C SER A 53 0.62 -20.64 8.33
N ILE A 54 1.73 -19.97 8.55
CA ILE A 54 1.93 -19.07 9.71
C ILE A 54 1.76 -17.64 9.19
N HIS A 55 0.81 -16.91 9.75
CA HIS A 55 0.45 -15.59 9.23
C HIS A 55 0.02 -14.63 10.34
N ASN A 56 -0.14 -13.36 10.00
CA ASN A 56 -0.70 -12.36 10.92
C ASN A 56 -2.10 -12.80 11.36
N PRO A 57 -2.41 -12.79 12.67
CA PRO A 57 -3.69 -13.30 13.20
C PRO A 57 -4.93 -12.54 12.73
N ARG A 58 -4.77 -11.33 12.21
CA ARG A 58 -5.88 -10.54 11.65
C ARG A 58 -6.12 -10.76 10.16
N VAL A 59 -5.24 -11.50 9.48
CA VAL A 59 -5.28 -11.71 8.03
C VAL A 59 -5.73 -13.11 7.71
N LEU A 60 -6.72 -13.27 6.85
CA LEU A 60 -7.07 -14.56 6.27
C LEU A 60 -6.06 -14.90 5.18
N VAL A 61 -5.52 -16.10 5.23
CA VAL A 61 -4.53 -16.58 4.26
C VAL A 61 -4.96 -17.94 3.74
N ASN A 62 -4.90 -18.10 2.42
CA ASN A 62 -5.08 -19.40 1.81
C ASN A 62 -3.77 -20.21 1.94
N PRO A 63 -3.73 -21.30 2.73
CA PRO A 63 -2.51 -22.06 2.97
C PRO A 63 -1.99 -22.75 1.70
N PHE A 64 -2.84 -23.00 0.70
CA PHE A 64 -2.40 -23.56 -0.58
C PHE A 64 -1.59 -22.58 -1.43
N LYS A 65 -1.75 -21.27 -1.20
CA LYS A 65 -1.01 -20.23 -1.90
C LYS A 65 0.25 -19.76 -1.16
N LYS A 66 0.19 -19.73 0.18
CA LYS A 66 1.26 -19.18 1.04
C LYS A 66 1.68 -20.11 2.17
N GLY A 67 1.31 -21.36 2.12
CA GLY A 67 1.67 -22.35 3.12
C GLY A 67 2.84 -23.24 2.71
N ILE A 68 3.20 -24.09 3.63
CA ILE A 68 4.14 -25.18 3.45
C ILE A 68 3.38 -26.50 3.39
N SER A 69 3.87 -27.42 2.57
CA SER A 69 3.30 -28.76 2.45
C SER A 69 3.96 -29.69 3.46
N VAL A 70 3.17 -30.30 4.32
CA VAL A 70 3.61 -31.24 5.35
C VAL A 70 3.16 -32.64 4.97
N LYS A 71 4.11 -33.56 4.83
CA LYS A 71 3.85 -34.96 4.54
C LYS A 71 3.57 -35.72 5.83
N PRO A 72 2.72 -36.75 5.82
CA PRO A 72 2.54 -37.64 6.95
C PRO A 72 3.85 -38.36 7.31
N CYS A 73 3.99 -38.76 8.56
CA CYS A 73 5.12 -39.52 9.07
C CYS A 73 6.48 -38.79 9.12
N PHE A 74 6.46 -37.47 9.05
CA PHE A 74 7.65 -36.66 9.18
C PHE A 74 7.52 -35.67 10.34
N ASN A 75 8.64 -35.34 10.98
CA ASN A 75 8.75 -34.32 11.97
C ASN A 75 9.30 -33.05 11.30
N TYR A 76 8.67 -31.90 11.57
CA TYR A 76 9.01 -30.62 10.98
C TYR A 76 9.41 -29.65 12.07
N TYR A 77 10.53 -28.96 11.87
CA TYR A 77 10.92 -27.80 12.66
C TYR A 77 10.73 -26.57 11.79
N LEU A 78 9.88 -25.66 12.23
CA LEU A 78 9.49 -24.46 11.51
C LEU A 78 10.04 -23.24 12.25
N TYR A 79 10.87 -22.47 11.56
CA TYR A 79 11.50 -21.28 12.11
C TYR A 79 10.95 -20.04 11.40
N PRO A 80 9.86 -19.43 11.92
CA PRO A 80 9.31 -18.21 11.33
C PRO A 80 10.22 -17.02 11.58
N SER A 81 10.42 -16.21 10.55
CA SER A 81 11.08 -14.90 10.59
C SER A 81 10.17 -13.84 9.98
N LYS A 82 10.21 -12.62 10.54
CA LYS A 82 9.34 -11.54 10.12
C LYS A 82 10.11 -10.54 9.25
N VAL A 83 9.55 -10.25 8.09
CA VAL A 83 10.04 -9.21 7.18
C VAL A 83 8.98 -8.13 7.03
N VAL A 84 9.36 -6.88 7.21
CA VAL A 84 8.49 -5.72 7.09
C VAL A 84 8.97 -4.84 5.96
N ASN A 85 8.10 -4.52 5.02
CA ASN A 85 8.37 -3.58 3.94
C ASN A 85 7.50 -2.34 4.14
N ILE A 86 8.14 -1.16 4.19
CA ILE A 86 7.49 0.13 4.39
C ILE A 86 7.78 1.00 3.18
N LEU A 87 6.76 1.25 2.38
CA LEU A 87 6.80 2.18 1.25
C LEU A 87 6.53 3.61 1.72
N MET A 88 6.96 4.58 0.95
CA MET A 88 6.65 5.98 1.19
C MET A 88 5.22 6.27 0.71
N SER A 89 4.41 6.87 1.58
CA SER A 89 3.08 7.37 1.22
C SER A 89 3.16 8.64 0.35
N ALA A 90 2.02 9.14 -0.11
CA ALA A 90 1.95 10.41 -0.81
C ALA A 90 2.80 11.49 -0.09
N PRO A 91 3.50 12.39 -0.82
CA PRO A 91 3.37 12.72 -2.25
C PRO A 91 4.28 11.91 -3.20
N TYR A 92 4.89 10.84 -2.72
CA TYR A 92 5.76 10.02 -3.56
C TYR A 92 4.95 9.13 -4.49
N ASP A 93 5.47 8.90 -5.70
CA ASP A 93 4.82 8.13 -6.78
C ASP A 93 4.86 6.61 -6.54
N THR A 94 4.66 6.19 -5.30
CA THR A 94 4.53 4.78 -4.92
C THR A 94 3.11 4.28 -5.10
N ASN A 95 2.14 5.20 -5.10
CA ASN A 95 0.71 4.94 -5.22
C ASN A 95 0.24 3.80 -4.29
N CYS A 96 0.77 3.78 -3.07
CA CYS A 96 0.46 2.74 -2.10
C CYS A 96 -0.74 3.11 -1.23
N THR A 97 -1.46 2.09 -0.75
CA THR A 97 -2.62 2.22 0.14
C THR A 97 -2.26 1.76 1.55
N ASP A 98 -2.66 2.51 2.55
CA ASP A 98 -2.62 2.07 3.94
C ASP A 98 -3.87 1.25 4.27
N TYR A 99 -3.78 -0.05 3.99
CA TYR A 99 -4.87 -0.98 4.25
C TYR A 99 -5.25 -1.09 5.72
N PHE A 100 -4.28 -0.88 6.63
CA PHE A 100 -4.55 -0.97 8.07
C PHE A 100 -5.40 0.21 8.55
N GLU A 101 -5.05 1.42 8.16
CA GLU A 101 -5.81 2.63 8.50
C GLU A 101 -7.23 2.55 7.92
N GLU A 102 -7.36 2.15 6.66
CA GLU A 102 -8.67 1.96 6.04
C GLU A 102 -9.50 0.87 6.71
N TRP A 103 -8.87 -0.24 7.12
CA TRP A 103 -9.53 -1.34 7.82
C TRP A 103 -10.03 -0.90 9.19
N VAL A 104 -9.23 -0.14 9.95
CA VAL A 104 -9.64 0.45 11.24
C VAL A 104 -10.79 1.42 11.04
N ALA A 105 -10.72 2.29 10.03
CA ALA A 105 -11.79 3.24 9.72
C ALA A 105 -13.11 2.56 9.36
N ARG A 106 -13.06 1.35 8.78
CA ARG A 106 -14.25 0.52 8.48
C ARG A 106 -14.70 -0.36 9.64
N GLY A 107 -14.14 -0.20 10.84
CA GLY A 107 -14.52 -0.98 12.02
C GLY A 107 -14.06 -2.45 12.00
N GLY A 108 -12.97 -2.75 11.29
CA GLY A 108 -12.41 -4.11 11.21
C GLY A 108 -12.98 -4.95 10.07
N VAL A 109 -13.67 -4.32 9.11
CA VAL A 109 -14.27 -4.98 7.95
C VAL A 109 -13.47 -4.68 6.67
N GLY A 110 -13.39 -5.65 5.78
CA GLY A 110 -12.72 -5.54 4.49
C GLY A 110 -11.25 -5.93 4.52
N PRO A 111 -10.52 -5.68 3.42
CA PRO A 111 -9.17 -6.18 3.25
C PRO A 111 -8.15 -5.43 4.12
N LEU A 112 -7.24 -6.19 4.73
CA LEU A 112 -6.12 -5.72 5.53
C LEU A 112 -4.79 -5.79 4.76
N SER A 113 -4.82 -6.30 3.54
CA SER A 113 -3.64 -6.42 2.69
C SER A 113 -4.02 -6.37 1.21
N GLN A 114 -3.06 -6.04 0.35
CA GLN A 114 -3.26 -6.08 -1.10
C GLN A 114 -3.74 -7.46 -1.59
N THR A 115 -3.23 -8.55 -1.00
CA THR A 115 -3.63 -9.91 -1.37
C THR A 115 -5.10 -10.14 -1.04
N GLN A 116 -5.54 -9.76 0.16
CA GLN A 116 -6.94 -9.86 0.56
C GLN A 116 -7.85 -9.00 -0.33
N CYS A 117 -7.44 -7.76 -0.64
CA CYS A 117 -8.19 -6.89 -1.55
C CYS A 117 -8.42 -7.57 -2.91
N ARG A 118 -7.38 -8.18 -3.48
CA ARG A 118 -7.49 -8.90 -4.76
C ARG A 118 -8.37 -10.12 -4.67
N GLU A 119 -8.26 -10.91 -3.61
CA GLU A 119 -9.06 -12.10 -3.39
C GLU A 119 -10.53 -11.75 -3.19
N GLU A 120 -10.83 -10.71 -2.41
CA GLU A 120 -12.18 -10.20 -2.22
C GLU A 120 -12.78 -9.64 -3.52
N CYS A 121 -12.00 -8.88 -4.28
CA CYS A 121 -12.41 -8.38 -5.59
C CYS A 121 -12.72 -9.51 -6.56
N LEU A 122 -11.89 -10.56 -6.60
CA LEU A 122 -12.11 -11.73 -7.47
C LEU A 122 -13.32 -12.54 -7.02
N LEU A 123 -13.50 -12.72 -5.71
CA LEU A 123 -14.67 -13.38 -5.15
C LEU A 123 -15.95 -12.66 -5.55
N ASN A 124 -16.02 -11.35 -5.33
CA ASN A 124 -17.20 -10.56 -5.68
C ASN A 124 -17.49 -10.60 -7.20
N ALA A 125 -16.45 -10.48 -8.02
CA ALA A 125 -16.61 -10.55 -9.47
C ALA A 125 -17.07 -11.93 -9.96
N THR A 126 -16.62 -13.02 -9.33
CA THR A 126 -17.09 -14.39 -9.68
C THR A 126 -18.50 -14.66 -9.18
N LEU A 127 -18.87 -14.11 -8.02
CA LEU A 127 -20.24 -14.20 -7.51
C LEU A 127 -21.24 -13.44 -8.39
N GLU A 128 -20.86 -12.26 -8.88
CA GLU A 128 -21.71 -11.47 -9.79
C GLU A 128 -21.95 -12.17 -11.14
N ASP A 129 -20.93 -12.83 -11.69
CA ASP A 129 -20.99 -13.44 -13.03
C ASP A 129 -21.51 -14.88 -13.00
N SER A 130 -21.10 -15.70 -12.04
CA SER A 130 -21.31 -17.14 -12.02
C SER A 130 -22.22 -17.60 -10.88
N HIS A 131 -22.57 -16.74 -9.94
CA HIS A 131 -23.36 -17.04 -8.73
C HIS A 131 -22.81 -18.20 -7.88
N CYS A 132 -21.53 -18.50 -8.03
CA CYS A 132 -20.82 -19.55 -7.30
C CYS A 132 -19.40 -19.09 -6.95
N VAL A 133 -18.75 -19.77 -6.02
CA VAL A 133 -17.37 -19.46 -5.57
C VAL A 133 -16.43 -20.48 -6.15
N ASP A 134 -15.36 -20.00 -6.78
CA ASP A 134 -14.25 -20.83 -7.21
C ASP A 134 -13.52 -21.40 -5.97
N PRO A 135 -13.32 -22.73 -5.88
CA PRO A 135 -12.66 -23.36 -4.74
C PRO A 135 -11.26 -22.79 -4.40
N PHE A 136 -10.60 -22.14 -5.34
CA PHE A 136 -9.31 -21.50 -5.10
C PHE A 136 -9.40 -20.17 -4.32
N TYR A 137 -10.61 -19.57 -4.18
CA TYR A 137 -10.86 -18.30 -3.49
C TYR A 137 -11.70 -18.44 -2.23
N ILE A 138 -11.88 -19.64 -1.68
CA ILE A 138 -12.73 -19.95 -0.51
C ILE A 138 -12.19 -19.36 0.81
N ALA A 139 -11.03 -18.68 0.81
CA ALA A 139 -10.44 -18.14 2.04
C ALA A 139 -11.34 -17.11 2.77
N TYR A 140 -12.39 -16.60 2.08
CA TYR A 140 -13.36 -15.70 2.67
C TYR A 140 -14.65 -16.42 3.07
N PRO A 141 -15.20 -16.14 4.26
CA PRO A 141 -16.49 -16.67 4.66
C PRO A 141 -17.56 -16.24 3.64
N ASN A 142 -18.19 -17.23 3.01
CA ASN A 142 -19.29 -17.00 2.10
C ASN A 142 -20.29 -18.15 2.21
N THR A 143 -21.53 -17.89 1.83
CA THR A 143 -22.61 -18.88 1.84
C THR A 143 -22.96 -19.37 0.44
N ALA A 144 -22.22 -18.92 -0.57
CA ALA A 144 -22.49 -19.26 -1.96
C ALA A 144 -22.02 -20.70 -2.29
N PRO A 145 -22.67 -21.37 -3.24
CA PRO A 145 -22.27 -22.71 -3.66
C PRO A 145 -20.91 -22.68 -4.35
N ILE A 146 -20.18 -23.79 -4.22
CA ILE A 146 -18.90 -23.98 -4.92
C ILE A 146 -19.16 -24.27 -6.40
N CYS A 147 -18.41 -23.65 -7.29
CA CYS A 147 -18.51 -23.88 -8.72
C CYS A 147 -18.10 -25.30 -9.09
N ASN A 148 -18.89 -25.96 -9.93
CA ASN A 148 -18.59 -27.32 -10.41
C ASN A 148 -17.38 -27.38 -11.35
N GLN A 149 -17.03 -26.25 -11.99
CA GLN A 149 -15.85 -26.11 -12.84
C GLN A 149 -15.06 -24.88 -12.40
N PRO A 150 -13.73 -24.92 -12.50
CA PRO A 150 -12.92 -23.76 -12.18
C PRO A 150 -13.31 -22.59 -13.09
N VAL A 151 -13.71 -21.49 -12.48
CA VAL A 151 -13.97 -20.25 -13.21
C VAL A 151 -12.63 -19.59 -13.48
N TYR A 152 -12.17 -19.64 -14.72
CA TYR A 152 -10.92 -19.01 -15.11
C TYR A 152 -11.02 -17.51 -14.93
N GLY A 153 -10.58 -17.02 -13.75
CA GLY A 153 -10.63 -15.62 -13.31
C GLY A 153 -9.75 -14.63 -14.09
N ASN A 154 -9.21 -15.05 -15.25
CA ASN A 154 -8.31 -14.21 -16.04
C ASN A 154 -8.98 -12.90 -16.53
N LYS A 155 -10.30 -12.92 -16.75
CA LYS A 155 -11.08 -11.75 -17.16
C LYS A 155 -11.08 -10.67 -16.08
N TYR A 156 -11.25 -11.05 -14.82
CA TYR A 156 -11.36 -10.12 -13.69
C TYR A 156 -10.02 -9.82 -13.02
N PHE A 157 -9.03 -10.67 -13.22
CA PHE A 157 -7.72 -10.55 -12.59
C PHE A 157 -7.05 -9.21 -12.88
N LYS A 158 -7.06 -8.76 -14.14
CA LYS A 158 -6.49 -7.46 -14.53
C LYS A 158 -7.23 -6.30 -13.84
N LYS A 159 -8.56 -6.34 -13.79
CA LYS A 159 -9.38 -5.33 -13.11
C LYS A 159 -9.04 -5.25 -11.62
N CYS A 160 -9.00 -6.40 -10.94
CA CYS A 160 -8.69 -6.48 -9.51
C CYS A 160 -7.22 -6.13 -9.21
N LEU A 161 -6.29 -6.37 -10.14
CA LEU A 161 -4.90 -5.96 -10.02
C LEU A 161 -4.76 -4.42 -10.02
N HIS A 162 -5.52 -3.72 -10.84
CA HIS A 162 -5.52 -2.25 -10.89
C HIS A 162 -6.27 -1.63 -9.71
N LEU A 163 -7.35 -2.26 -9.27
CA LEU A 163 -8.16 -1.76 -8.15
C LEU A 163 -7.40 -1.82 -6.83
N CYS A 164 -6.62 -2.88 -6.61
CA CYS A 164 -5.89 -3.13 -5.36
C CYS A 164 -4.45 -2.66 -5.47
N SER A 165 -4.19 -1.44 -5.05
CA SER A 165 -2.85 -0.83 -5.00
C SER A 165 -1.90 -1.57 -4.05
N ARG A 166 -0.60 -1.30 -4.16
CA ARG A 166 0.40 -1.85 -3.25
C ARG A 166 0.15 -1.37 -1.83
N ALA A 167 0.41 -2.23 -0.84
CA ALA A 167 0.34 -1.83 0.56
C ALA A 167 1.52 -0.93 0.93
N CYS A 168 1.28 0.21 1.61
CA CYS A 168 2.34 1.05 2.16
C CYS A 168 3.11 0.33 3.27
N TYR A 169 2.41 -0.50 4.03
CA TYR A 169 2.98 -1.37 5.06
C TYR A 169 2.64 -2.82 4.75
N ARG A 170 3.66 -3.68 4.58
CA ARG A 170 3.50 -5.11 4.30
C ARG A 170 4.35 -5.93 5.24
N GLU A 171 3.72 -6.89 5.90
CA GLU A 171 4.37 -7.91 6.70
C GLU A 171 4.36 -9.24 5.95
N ASP A 172 5.52 -9.83 5.80
CA ASP A 172 5.67 -11.19 5.29
C ASP A 172 6.33 -12.05 6.37
N ILE A 173 5.83 -13.26 6.58
CA ILE A 173 6.44 -14.25 7.46
C ILE A 173 7.11 -15.26 6.55
N LEU A 174 8.42 -15.34 6.65
CA LEU A 174 9.23 -16.37 6.00
C LEU A 174 9.43 -17.52 6.97
N ILE A 175 9.36 -18.74 6.50
CA ILE A 175 9.48 -19.94 7.32
C ILE A 175 10.63 -20.78 6.78
N ASP A 176 11.66 -20.94 7.58
CA ASP A 176 12.71 -21.92 7.31
C ASP A 176 12.23 -23.28 7.84
N VAL A 177 12.34 -24.30 7.03
CA VAL A 177 11.77 -25.63 7.29
C VAL A 177 12.87 -26.66 7.34
N GLU A 178 12.95 -27.41 8.46
CA GLU A 178 13.77 -28.61 8.57
C GLU A 178 12.84 -29.81 8.67
N GLU A 179 13.07 -30.84 7.82
CA GLU A 179 12.27 -32.05 7.71
C GLU A 179 13.09 -33.25 8.19
N HIS A 180 12.54 -34.04 9.11
CA HIS A 180 13.17 -35.24 9.62
C HIS A 180 12.19 -36.40 9.55
N ALA A 181 12.62 -37.56 9.08
CA ALA A 181 11.80 -38.75 9.11
C ALA A 181 11.44 -39.11 10.55
N SER A 182 10.15 -39.39 10.82
CA SER A 182 9.70 -39.79 12.15
C SER A 182 10.07 -41.24 12.41
N LEU A 183 10.91 -41.49 13.40
CA LEU A 183 11.27 -42.86 13.83
C LEU A 183 10.09 -43.58 14.55
N LEU A 184 9.14 -42.80 15.09
CA LEU A 184 8.01 -43.33 15.87
C LEU A 184 6.97 -44.08 15.01
N ALA A 185 7.00 -43.92 13.70
CA ALA A 185 6.10 -44.62 12.77
C ALA A 185 6.47 -46.13 12.60
N ARG A 186 7.55 -46.59 13.20
CA ARG A 186 8.10 -47.94 12.96
C ARG A 186 7.94 -48.94 14.13
N GLU A 187 7.50 -48.45 15.31
CA GLU A 187 7.59 -49.27 16.53
C GLU A 187 6.39 -50.17 16.80
N ASN A 188 5.21 -49.90 16.24
CA ASN A 188 4.02 -50.69 16.44
C ASN A 188 3.56 -51.36 15.15
N LYS A 189 3.85 -52.67 15.00
CA LYS A 189 3.42 -53.49 13.86
C LYS A 189 1.90 -53.63 13.75
N ASP A 190 1.17 -53.45 14.84
CA ASP A 190 -0.30 -53.63 14.89
C ASP A 190 -1.09 -52.33 14.57
N GLU A 191 -0.44 -51.17 14.60
CA GLU A 191 -1.00 -49.87 14.21
C GLU A 191 -0.37 -49.30 12.92
N ALA A 192 0.03 -50.16 12.01
CA ALA A 192 0.77 -49.80 10.78
C ALA A 192 0.02 -48.82 9.85
N ASP A 193 -1.25 -48.56 10.12
CA ASP A 193 -2.09 -47.67 9.34
C ASP A 193 -2.15 -46.24 9.89
N GLU A 194 -1.61 -45.95 11.07
CA GLU A 194 -1.63 -44.63 11.70
C GLU A 194 -0.24 -44.00 11.73
N CYS A 195 -0.21 -42.74 11.38
CA CYS A 195 1.02 -41.99 11.32
C CYS A 195 0.90 -40.67 12.07
N ILE A 196 1.90 -40.34 12.87
CA ILE A 196 1.95 -39.11 13.64
C ILE A 196 3.07 -38.25 13.09
N SER A 197 2.71 -37.05 12.67
CA SER A 197 3.65 -35.97 12.31
C SER A 197 3.69 -34.91 13.43
N VAL A 198 4.88 -34.51 13.84
CA VAL A 198 5.05 -33.50 14.86
C VAL A 198 5.63 -32.26 14.20
N LEU A 199 4.93 -31.13 14.37
CA LEU A 199 5.41 -29.82 13.94
C LEU A 199 5.84 -29.02 15.17
N THR A 200 7.10 -28.66 15.20
CA THR A 200 7.66 -27.80 16.24
C THR A 200 7.91 -26.42 15.65
N ILE A 201 7.16 -25.43 16.10
CA ILE A 201 7.31 -24.05 15.69
C ILE A 201 8.12 -23.32 16.75
N ALA A 202 9.30 -22.83 16.42
CA ALA A 202 10.18 -22.14 17.33
C ALA A 202 10.87 -20.97 16.61
N PHE A 203 11.24 -19.92 17.34
CA PHE A 203 12.04 -18.84 16.77
C PHE A 203 13.52 -19.20 16.85
N SER A 204 14.20 -19.27 15.69
CA SER A 204 15.66 -19.44 15.66
C SER A 204 16.37 -18.14 16.05
N ARG A 205 15.83 -17.01 15.58
CA ARG A 205 16.28 -15.66 15.89
C ARG A 205 15.08 -14.75 16.08
N MET A 206 15.12 -13.92 17.13
CA MET A 206 14.09 -12.90 17.39
C MET A 206 14.46 -11.60 16.70
N GLU A 207 14.56 -11.62 15.38
CA GLU A 207 14.86 -10.44 14.57
C GLU A 207 13.70 -10.14 13.62
N VAL A 208 13.49 -8.85 13.39
CA VAL A 208 12.56 -8.36 12.37
C VAL A 208 13.37 -7.59 11.34
N LYS A 209 13.40 -8.08 10.12
CA LYS A 209 14.06 -7.38 9.01
C LYS A 209 13.11 -6.32 8.47
N THR A 210 13.47 -5.05 8.62
CA THR A 210 12.64 -3.94 8.14
C THR A 210 13.31 -3.24 6.97
N PHE A 211 12.66 -3.29 5.81
CA PHE A 211 13.06 -2.55 4.62
C PHE A 211 12.21 -1.29 4.53
N ARG A 212 12.82 -0.15 4.82
CA ARG A 212 12.17 1.15 4.69
C ARG A 212 12.69 1.85 3.44
N TYR A 213 11.78 2.14 2.54
CA TYR A 213 12.10 2.92 1.35
C TYR A 213 12.18 4.40 1.73
N SER A 214 13.21 5.07 1.27
CA SER A 214 13.41 6.51 1.45
C SER A 214 13.65 7.17 0.09
N ALA A 215 13.36 8.47 0.00
CA ALA A 215 13.65 9.22 -1.21
C ALA A 215 15.16 9.20 -1.49
N LYS A 216 15.54 8.97 -2.75
CA LYS A 216 16.95 8.97 -3.19
C LYS A 216 17.62 10.32 -2.91
N TYR A 217 16.87 11.40 -3.04
CA TYR A 217 17.32 12.76 -2.75
C TYR A 217 16.35 13.42 -1.79
N GLN A 218 16.86 13.98 -0.73
CA GLN A 218 16.09 14.89 0.11
C GLN A 218 15.95 16.24 -0.62
N GLY A 219 14.90 17.02 -0.29
CA GLY A 219 14.64 18.29 -0.99
C GLY A 219 15.84 19.22 -1.00
N ILE A 220 16.58 19.31 0.12
CA ILE A 220 17.77 20.15 0.23
C ILE A 220 18.94 19.63 -0.61
N GLU A 221 19.14 18.32 -0.69
CA GLU A 221 20.17 17.70 -1.54
C GLU A 221 19.87 17.90 -3.03
N MET A 222 18.60 17.78 -3.41
CA MET A 222 18.16 18.05 -4.78
C MET A 222 18.44 19.50 -5.16
N PHE A 223 18.16 20.44 -4.24
CA PHE A 223 18.43 21.87 -4.45
C PHE A 223 19.94 22.13 -4.59
N GLY A 224 20.76 21.49 -3.75
CA GLY A 224 22.21 21.56 -3.83
C GLY A 224 22.77 20.99 -5.14
N ASN A 225 22.25 19.84 -5.58
CA ASN A 225 22.66 19.23 -6.85
C ASN A 225 22.28 20.09 -8.06
N ILE A 226 21.07 20.65 -8.09
CA ILE A 226 20.63 21.56 -9.15
C ILE A 226 21.51 22.82 -9.16
N GLY A 227 21.73 23.43 -7.98
CA GLY A 227 22.58 24.60 -7.83
C GLY A 227 24.03 24.34 -8.25
N GLY A 228 24.56 23.17 -7.89
CA GLY A 228 25.90 22.73 -8.30
C GLY A 228 26.03 22.54 -9.81
N ILE A 229 25.08 21.87 -10.44
CA ILE A 229 25.06 21.66 -11.90
C ILE A 229 24.94 23.01 -12.62
N LEU A 230 24.02 23.88 -12.19
CA LEU A 230 23.86 25.23 -12.77
C LEU A 230 25.13 26.07 -12.59
N GLY A 231 25.78 25.98 -11.42
CA GLY A 231 27.04 26.67 -11.14
C GLY A 231 28.19 26.22 -12.05
N VAL A 232 28.34 24.91 -12.22
CA VAL A 232 29.43 24.35 -13.04
C VAL A 232 29.19 24.53 -14.54
N TRP A 233 27.99 24.27 -15.04
CA TRP A 233 27.69 24.28 -16.48
C TRP A 233 27.38 25.68 -17.03
N LEU A 234 26.68 26.51 -16.28
CA LEU A 234 26.26 27.84 -16.74
C LEU A 234 27.06 28.96 -16.09
N GLY A 235 27.94 28.67 -15.12
CA GLY A 235 28.65 29.70 -14.38
C GLY A 235 27.74 30.64 -13.59
N ILE A 236 26.49 30.20 -13.37
CA ILE A 236 25.49 31.04 -12.70
C ILE A 236 25.70 30.93 -11.19
N SER A 237 26.10 32.03 -10.58
CA SER A 237 26.17 32.13 -9.12
C SER A 237 24.85 32.64 -8.55
N LEU A 238 24.58 32.29 -7.28
CA LEU A 238 23.42 32.82 -6.57
C LEU A 238 23.42 34.37 -6.54
N MET A 239 24.62 34.97 -6.46
CA MET A 239 24.79 36.41 -6.51
C MET A 239 24.35 36.99 -7.86
N ALA A 240 24.72 36.36 -8.98
CA ALA A 240 24.27 36.81 -10.30
C ALA A 240 22.74 36.77 -10.44
N ILE A 241 22.09 35.76 -9.85
CA ILE A 241 20.62 35.64 -9.86
C ILE A 241 20.00 36.77 -9.04
N THR A 242 20.54 37.09 -7.85
CA THR A 242 20.04 38.22 -7.02
C THR A 242 20.21 39.55 -7.72
N ASP A 243 21.34 39.79 -8.40
CA ASP A 243 21.60 41.01 -9.16
C ASP A 243 20.61 41.20 -10.33
N VAL A 244 20.27 40.10 -11.03
CA VAL A 244 19.24 40.12 -12.08
C VAL A 244 17.87 40.47 -11.50
N PHE A 245 17.48 39.88 -10.36
CA PHE A 245 16.21 40.19 -9.71
C PHE A 245 16.15 41.65 -9.24
N GLU A 246 17.23 42.14 -8.64
CA GLU A 246 17.31 43.54 -8.21
C GLU A 246 17.18 44.48 -9.41
N THR A 247 17.93 44.24 -10.48
CA THR A 247 17.86 45.02 -11.71
C THR A 247 16.46 45.01 -12.32
N CYS A 248 15.83 43.83 -12.43
CA CYS A 248 14.46 43.72 -12.90
C CYS A 248 13.46 44.49 -12.03
N TYR A 249 13.62 44.42 -10.71
CA TYR A 249 12.77 45.18 -9.78
C TYR A 249 12.92 46.70 -9.96
N VAL A 250 14.16 47.21 -10.06
CA VAL A 250 14.44 48.63 -10.29
C VAL A 250 13.85 49.07 -11.62
N VAL A 251 14.06 48.33 -12.69
CA VAL A 251 13.49 48.60 -14.02
C VAL A 251 11.96 48.66 -13.97
N PHE A 252 11.34 47.64 -13.34
CA PHE A 252 9.88 47.57 -13.19
C PHE A 252 9.33 48.75 -12.40
N ARG A 253 10.00 49.14 -11.30
CA ARG A 253 9.64 50.32 -10.51
C ARG A 253 9.75 51.60 -11.32
N HIS A 254 10.80 51.72 -12.16
CA HIS A 254 10.98 52.84 -13.04
C HIS A 254 9.89 52.94 -14.12
N PHE A 255 9.52 51.83 -14.73
CA PHE A 255 8.40 51.75 -15.67
C PHE A 255 7.06 52.14 -15.03
N ARG A 256 6.77 51.63 -13.82
CA ARG A 256 5.56 52.05 -13.08
C ARG A 256 5.53 53.53 -12.80
N LYS A 257 6.66 54.14 -12.38
CA LYS A 257 6.76 55.57 -12.17
C LYS A 257 6.58 56.35 -13.48
N ARG A 258 7.12 55.89 -14.60
CA ARG A 258 6.91 56.52 -15.91
C ARG A 258 5.44 56.49 -16.34
N ILE A 259 4.78 55.39 -16.18
CA ILE A 259 3.35 55.23 -16.50
C ILE A 259 2.52 56.14 -15.62
N HIS A 260 2.83 56.21 -14.32
CA HIS A 260 2.13 57.09 -13.39
C HIS A 260 2.30 58.55 -13.73
N ARG A 261 3.54 59.00 -14.03
CA ARG A 261 3.81 60.35 -14.48
C ARG A 261 3.08 60.70 -15.80
N LYS A 262 3.02 59.77 -16.75
CA LYS A 262 2.25 59.97 -17.98
C LYS A 262 0.75 60.08 -17.72
N LYS A 263 0.19 59.33 -16.77
CA LYS A 263 -1.21 59.47 -16.37
C LYS A 263 -1.48 60.84 -15.73
N ILE A 264 -0.64 61.23 -14.76
CA ILE A 264 -0.78 62.57 -14.11
C ILE A 264 -0.68 63.69 -15.16
N LYS A 265 0.30 63.62 -16.09
CA LYS A 265 0.44 64.63 -17.15
C LYS A 265 -0.79 64.68 -18.07
N LYS A 266 -1.40 63.53 -18.38
CA LYS A 266 -2.67 63.47 -19.15
C LYS A 266 -3.83 64.10 -18.38
N GLU A 267 -3.95 63.87 -17.09
CA GLU A 267 -5.01 64.46 -16.26
C GLU A 267 -4.81 65.95 -16.06
N LEU A 268 -3.53 66.43 -15.91
CA LEU A 268 -3.21 67.85 -15.88
C LEU A 268 -3.57 68.57 -17.17
N ILE A 269 -3.23 68.02 -18.34
CA ILE A 269 -3.59 68.55 -19.66
C ILE A 269 -5.11 68.56 -19.82
N LYS A 270 -5.82 67.61 -19.32
CA LYS A 270 -7.28 67.57 -19.38
C LYS A 270 -7.92 68.61 -18.47
N ALA A 271 -7.36 68.79 -17.27
CA ALA A 271 -7.78 69.85 -16.35
C ALA A 271 -7.52 71.26 -16.92
N GLU A 272 -6.36 71.45 -17.56
CA GLU A 272 -5.98 72.70 -18.19
C GLU A 272 -6.91 73.03 -19.37
N LYS A 273 -7.30 72.02 -20.18
CA LYS A 273 -8.30 72.26 -21.25
C LYS A 273 -9.68 72.62 -20.67
N LEU A 274 -10.12 71.90 -19.62
CA LEU A 274 -11.40 72.18 -18.93
C LEU A 274 -11.40 73.61 -18.35
N PHE A 275 -10.23 74.04 -17.83
CA PHE A 275 -10.09 75.37 -17.32
C PHE A 275 -10.15 76.44 -18.45
N GLN A 276 -9.52 76.22 -19.61
CA GLN A 276 -9.65 77.03 -20.80
C GLN A 276 -11.06 77.10 -21.37
N ASP A 277 -11.77 75.96 -21.37
CA ASP A 277 -13.16 75.91 -21.84
C ASP A 277 -14.13 76.63 -20.88
N CYS A 278 -13.79 76.75 -19.59
CA CYS A 278 -14.56 77.49 -18.59
C CYS A 278 -14.35 79.05 -18.67
N TYR A 279 -13.25 79.51 -19.27
CA TYR A 279 -12.98 80.91 -19.46
C TYR A 279 -13.23 81.26 -20.93
N HIS A 280 -14.47 81.46 -21.28
CA HIS A 280 -14.79 82.11 -22.54
C HIS A 280 -14.91 83.59 -22.30
N CYS A 281 -13.94 84.36 -22.78
CA CYS A 281 -14.05 85.84 -22.84
C CYS A 281 -14.90 86.23 -24.04
N ASP A 282 -16.05 86.75 -23.78
CA ASP A 282 -16.88 87.34 -24.81
C ASP A 282 -16.20 88.62 -25.30
N SER A 283 -16.34 88.98 -26.59
CA SER A 283 -15.74 90.17 -27.27
C SER A 283 -16.08 91.49 -26.63
N LYS A 284 -16.80 91.54 -25.51
CA LYS A 284 -17.16 92.70 -24.69
C LYS A 284 -16.55 92.78 -23.30
N GLY A 285 -15.59 91.86 -22.98
CA GLY A 285 -14.84 91.90 -21.68
C GLY A 285 -15.64 91.40 -20.48
N ASN A 286 -16.78 90.75 -20.64
CA ASN A 286 -17.55 90.17 -19.52
C ASN A 286 -17.14 88.71 -19.26
N PHE A 287 -16.77 88.37 -18.02
CA PHE A 287 -16.50 87.02 -17.56
C PHE A 287 -17.78 86.31 -17.13
N THR A 288 -18.19 85.26 -17.85
CA THR A 288 -19.24 84.38 -17.39
C THR A 288 -18.68 83.05 -16.91
N LEU A 289 -18.83 82.81 -15.65
CA LEU A 289 -18.48 81.48 -15.04
C LEU A 289 -19.67 80.52 -15.24
N LYS A 290 -19.51 79.59 -16.12
CA LYS A 290 -20.48 78.48 -16.20
C LYS A 290 -20.09 77.40 -15.16
N ILE A 291 -20.84 77.31 -14.08
CA ILE A 291 -20.78 76.22 -13.10
C ILE A 291 -21.75 75.12 -13.60
N TYR A 292 -21.23 73.95 -13.88
CA TYR A 292 -22.00 72.71 -14.08
C TYR A 292 -22.08 71.89 -12.79
#